data_1b630500df1e8557f26a0be3279f86e1
#
_entry.id   1b630500df1e8557f26a0be3279f86e1
#
_cell.length_a   1.000
_cell.length_b   1.000
_cell.length_c   1.000
_cell.angle_alpha   90.00
_cell.angle_beta   90.00
_cell.angle_gamma   90.00
#
_symmetry.space_group_name_H-M   'P 1'
#
loop_
_entity.id
_entity.type
_entity.pdbx_description
1 polymer ?
#
loop_
_entity_poly.entity_id
_entity_poly.type
_entity_poly.pdbx_seq_one_letter_code
_entity_poly.pdbx_strand_id
1 'polypeptide(L)'
;TTSQQFASENLEPGLTQKLQMFNSSDDTVLALQTGRVDAIVVDLPTAFNMIATQVDNGVVVGQFADAQDGENYGIVLPKGSKLTPTVSAAVDRLASSGKLDELQEKWLNEAQNVPILK
;
A
#
# COMPACT_ATOMS: atom_id res chain seq x y z
N THR A 1 10.45 3.59 3.25
CA THR A 1 8.99 3.71 3.03
C THR A 1 8.25 3.44 4.32
N THR A 2 6.97 3.83 4.39
CA THR A 2 6.08 3.54 5.52
C THR A 2 5.97 2.04 5.78
N SER A 3 5.80 1.23 4.73
CA SER A 3 5.77 -0.23 4.84
C SER A 3 7.08 -0.81 5.40
N GLN A 4 8.24 -0.24 5.03
CA GLN A 4 9.52 -0.63 5.59
C GLN A 4 9.61 -0.34 7.09
N GLN A 5 9.22 0.86 7.49
CA GLN A 5 9.25 1.25 8.91
C GLN A 5 8.31 0.34 9.71
N PHE A 6 7.08 0.14 9.24
CA PHE A 6 6.12 -0.77 9.87
C PHE A 6 6.70 -2.18 10.05
N ALA A 7 7.28 -2.74 8.97
CA ALA A 7 7.85 -4.09 9.01
C ALA A 7 9.02 -4.20 9.99
N SER A 8 9.91 -3.19 10.04
CA SER A 8 11.02 -3.19 10.99
C SER A 8 10.58 -3.07 12.46
N GLU A 9 9.56 -2.30 12.73
CA GLU A 9 9.08 -2.06 14.10
C GLU A 9 8.20 -3.21 14.61
N ASN A 10 7.36 -3.79 13.75
CA ASN A 10 6.31 -4.70 14.17
C ASN A 10 6.55 -6.17 13.77
N LEU A 11 7.26 -6.44 12.68
CA LEU A 11 7.44 -7.79 12.17
C LEU A 11 8.83 -8.36 12.45
N GLU A 12 9.87 -7.56 12.28
CA GLU A 12 11.26 -8.05 12.41
C GLU A 12 11.56 -8.73 13.75
N PRO A 13 11.01 -8.28 14.90
CA PRO A 13 11.24 -8.99 16.17
C PRO A 13 10.73 -10.42 16.22
N GLY A 14 9.73 -10.78 15.39
CA GLY A 14 9.15 -12.12 15.29
C GLY A 14 9.73 -13.00 14.19
N LEU A 15 10.59 -12.46 13.33
CA LEU A 15 11.14 -13.18 12.20
C LEU A 15 12.37 -14.01 12.57
N THR A 16 12.51 -15.17 11.93
CA THR A 16 13.73 -16.00 12.07
C THR A 16 14.90 -15.48 11.23
N GLN A 17 14.62 -14.69 10.21
CA GLN A 17 15.60 -14.04 9.35
C GLN A 17 15.34 -12.53 9.32
N LYS A 18 16.41 -11.76 9.07
CA LYS A 18 16.31 -10.32 8.95
C LYS A 18 15.54 -9.90 7.69
N LEU A 19 14.82 -8.80 7.80
CA LEU A 19 14.19 -8.16 6.65
C LEU A 19 15.23 -7.80 5.59
N GLN A 20 14.89 -8.06 4.34
CA GLN A 20 15.67 -7.60 3.20
C GLN A 20 15.01 -6.36 2.59
N MET A 21 15.80 -5.31 2.40
CA MET A 21 15.36 -4.06 1.81
C MET A 21 15.81 -3.98 0.36
N PHE A 22 14.91 -3.54 -0.51
CA PHE A 22 15.17 -3.37 -1.94
C PHE A 22 14.94 -1.92 -2.34
N ASN A 23 15.67 -1.46 -3.36
CA ASN A 23 15.59 -0.07 -3.82
C ASN A 23 14.44 0.18 -4.81
N SER A 24 13.86 -0.88 -5.36
CA SER A 24 12.75 -0.79 -6.31
C SER A 24 11.75 -1.92 -6.10
N SER A 25 10.53 -1.70 -6.60
CA SER A 25 9.48 -2.72 -6.64
C SER A 25 9.88 -3.90 -7.52
N ASP A 26 10.57 -3.65 -8.64
CA ASP A 26 11.00 -4.68 -9.57
C ASP A 26 12.05 -5.62 -8.93
N ASP A 27 13.02 -5.07 -8.18
CA ASP A 27 13.99 -5.87 -7.43
C ASP A 27 13.31 -6.73 -6.35
N THR A 28 12.27 -6.18 -5.72
CA THR A 28 11.48 -6.89 -4.71
C THR A 28 10.73 -8.07 -5.33
N VAL A 29 10.08 -7.85 -6.46
CA VAL A 29 9.37 -8.89 -7.23
C VAL A 29 10.35 -9.97 -7.71
N LEU A 30 11.50 -9.57 -8.25
CA LEU A 30 12.53 -10.51 -8.69
C LEU A 30 13.05 -11.38 -7.54
N ALA A 31 13.22 -10.81 -6.36
CA ALA A 31 13.64 -11.55 -5.17
C ALA A 31 12.60 -12.62 -4.76
N LEU A 32 11.31 -12.31 -4.86
CA LEU A 32 10.23 -13.28 -4.61
C LEU A 32 10.22 -14.37 -5.69
N GLN A 33 10.24 -14.00 -6.97
CA GLN A 33 10.22 -14.95 -8.09
C GLN A 33 11.40 -15.92 -8.09
N THR A 34 12.56 -15.46 -7.63
CA THR A 34 13.78 -16.29 -7.54
C THR A 34 13.91 -17.07 -6.23
N GLY A 35 12.92 -16.97 -5.34
CA GLY A 35 12.93 -17.64 -4.04
C GLY A 35 13.97 -17.08 -3.06
N ARG A 36 14.47 -15.87 -3.28
CA ARG A 36 15.37 -15.18 -2.35
C ARG A 36 14.65 -14.70 -1.11
N VAL A 37 13.36 -14.36 -1.25
CA VAL A 37 12.42 -14.06 -0.16
C VAL A 37 11.16 -14.88 -0.35
N ASP A 38 10.48 -15.20 0.73
CA ASP A 38 9.25 -16.00 0.73
C ASP A 38 7.98 -15.15 0.67
N ALA A 39 8.07 -13.88 1.06
CA ALA A 39 6.97 -12.93 1.07
C ALA A 39 7.46 -11.49 0.90
N ILE A 40 6.56 -10.62 0.49
CA ILE A 40 6.78 -9.17 0.33
C ILE A 40 5.78 -8.42 1.22
N VAL A 41 6.24 -7.35 1.85
CA VAL A 41 5.39 -6.40 2.60
C VAL A 41 5.42 -5.06 1.90
N VAL A 42 4.26 -4.65 1.40
CA VAL A 42 4.03 -3.37 0.69
C VAL A 42 2.64 -2.84 1.05
N ASP A 43 2.32 -1.63 0.64
CA ASP A 43 0.94 -1.15 0.73
C ASP A 43 -0.02 -2.01 -0.13
N LEU A 44 -1.27 -2.06 0.27
CA LEU A 44 -2.25 -2.98 -0.32
C LEU A 44 -2.53 -2.71 -1.80
N PRO A 45 -2.69 -1.46 -2.28
CA PRO A 45 -2.81 -1.18 -3.71
C PRO A 45 -1.59 -1.64 -4.53
N THR A 46 -0.38 -1.47 -3.99
CA THR A 46 0.84 -1.96 -4.62
C THR A 46 0.85 -3.48 -4.69
N ALA A 47 0.43 -4.18 -3.62
CA ALA A 47 0.34 -5.65 -3.62
C ALA A 47 -0.59 -6.16 -4.72
N PHE A 48 -1.80 -5.58 -4.85
CA PHE A 48 -2.73 -5.95 -5.92
C PHE A 48 -2.19 -5.67 -7.31
N ASN A 49 -1.52 -4.53 -7.51
CA ASN A 49 -0.90 -4.25 -8.80
C ASN A 49 0.22 -5.26 -9.12
N MET A 50 1.05 -5.64 -8.15
CA MET A 50 2.12 -6.63 -8.33
C MET A 50 1.55 -8.00 -8.76
N ILE A 51 0.53 -8.52 -8.08
CA ILE A 51 -0.07 -9.82 -8.46
C ILE A 51 -0.82 -9.74 -9.79
N ALA A 52 -1.36 -8.60 -10.16
CA ALA A 52 -2.07 -8.43 -11.43
C ALA A 52 -1.13 -8.31 -12.64
N THR A 53 0.12 -7.84 -12.46
CA THR A 53 0.99 -7.45 -13.56
C THR A 53 2.37 -8.09 -13.57
N GLN A 54 2.87 -8.59 -12.42
CA GLN A 54 4.27 -8.96 -12.26
C GLN A 54 4.49 -10.33 -11.60
N VAL A 55 3.56 -10.79 -10.75
CA VAL A 55 3.75 -12.03 -9.97
C VAL A 55 2.68 -13.05 -10.35
N ASP A 56 3.01 -13.92 -11.30
CA ASP A 56 2.13 -15.02 -11.68
C ASP A 56 1.84 -15.94 -10.47
N ASN A 57 0.56 -16.23 -10.25
CA ASN A 57 0.07 -17.02 -9.10
C ASN A 57 0.37 -16.41 -7.72
N GLY A 58 0.70 -15.11 -7.65
CA GLY A 58 0.81 -14.40 -6.40
C GLY A 58 -0.55 -14.28 -5.69
N VAL A 59 -0.53 -14.28 -4.36
CA VAL A 59 -1.72 -14.06 -3.54
C VAL A 59 -1.43 -13.04 -2.44
N VAL A 60 -2.40 -12.19 -2.13
CA VAL A 60 -2.34 -11.33 -0.94
C VAL A 60 -2.83 -12.17 0.24
N VAL A 61 -1.91 -12.58 1.11
CA VAL A 61 -2.20 -13.52 2.21
C VAL A 61 -2.86 -12.83 3.40
N GLY A 62 -2.71 -11.51 3.54
CA GLY A 62 -3.32 -10.76 4.62
C GLY A 62 -2.90 -9.31 4.65
N GLN A 63 -3.58 -8.53 5.50
CA GLN A 63 -3.28 -7.15 5.81
C GLN A 63 -3.14 -6.96 7.32
N PHE A 64 -2.36 -5.99 7.75
CA PHE A 64 -2.16 -5.70 9.17
C PHE A 64 -3.19 -4.67 9.65
N ALA A 65 -3.83 -4.94 10.79
CA ALA A 65 -4.89 -4.08 11.35
C ALA A 65 -4.38 -2.67 11.68
N ASP A 66 -3.18 -2.58 12.26
CA ASP A 66 -2.60 -1.32 12.72
C ASP A 66 -2.07 -0.43 11.57
N ALA A 67 -2.00 -0.96 10.35
CA ALA A 67 -1.67 -0.18 9.16
C ALA A 67 -2.81 0.73 8.68
N GLN A 68 -4.02 0.59 9.23
CA GLN A 68 -5.20 1.35 8.80
C GLN A 68 -5.22 2.82 9.25
N ASP A 69 -4.44 3.19 10.28
CA ASP A 69 -4.49 4.55 10.84
C ASP A 69 -3.60 5.58 10.11
N GLY A 70 -2.93 5.23 9.03
CA GLY A 70 -1.81 6.07 8.61
C GLY A 70 -1.68 6.48 7.16
N GLU A 71 -2.23 5.79 6.20
CA GLU A 71 -1.93 6.14 4.80
C GLU A 71 -3.06 6.93 4.14
N ASN A 72 -2.92 8.26 4.24
CA ASN A 72 -3.74 9.16 3.45
C ASN A 72 -3.07 9.45 2.10
N TYR A 73 -3.81 9.33 1.02
CA TYR A 73 -3.37 9.82 -0.28
C TYR A 73 -3.40 11.35 -0.29
N GLY A 74 -2.37 11.95 -0.85
CA GLY A 74 -2.23 13.39 -0.93
C GLY A 74 -1.90 13.87 -2.35
N ILE A 75 -2.40 15.07 -2.68
CA ILE A 75 -2.02 15.77 -3.91
C ILE A 75 -0.90 16.74 -3.57
N VAL A 76 0.27 16.55 -4.18
CA VAL A 76 1.41 17.42 -3.97
C VAL A 76 1.37 18.59 -4.95
N LEU A 77 1.45 19.80 -4.41
CA LEU A 77 1.52 21.04 -5.16
C LEU A 77 2.78 21.82 -4.78
N PRO A 78 3.35 22.65 -5.66
CA PRO A 78 4.44 23.54 -5.31
C PRO A 78 4.07 24.43 -4.12
N LYS A 79 5.05 24.70 -3.25
CA LYS A 79 4.85 25.62 -2.10
C LYS A 79 4.35 26.96 -2.56
N GLY A 80 3.25 27.44 -1.98
CA GLY A 80 2.62 28.71 -2.35
C GLY A 80 1.78 28.65 -3.64
N SER A 81 1.46 27.46 -4.15
CA SER A 81 0.61 27.31 -5.33
C SER A 81 -0.76 27.97 -5.13
N LYS A 82 -1.15 28.82 -6.09
CA LYS A 82 -2.48 29.43 -6.12
C LYS A 82 -3.61 28.42 -6.36
N LEU A 83 -3.29 27.21 -6.79
CA LEU A 83 -4.25 26.13 -7.00
C LEU A 83 -4.64 25.43 -5.70
N THR A 84 -3.85 25.56 -4.63
CA THR A 84 -4.10 24.85 -3.37
C THR A 84 -5.53 25.00 -2.85
N PRO A 85 -6.08 26.21 -2.72
CA PRO A 85 -7.45 26.36 -2.22
C PRO A 85 -8.50 25.69 -3.12
N THR A 86 -8.33 25.78 -4.43
CA THR A 86 -9.27 25.21 -5.40
C THR A 86 -9.21 23.68 -5.39
N VAL A 87 -8.00 23.11 -5.34
CA VAL A 87 -7.81 21.66 -5.28
C VAL A 87 -8.33 21.10 -3.96
N SER A 88 -8.03 21.74 -2.83
CA SER A 88 -8.56 21.32 -1.52
C SER A 88 -10.08 21.34 -1.50
N ALA A 89 -10.70 22.42 -1.96
CA ALA A 89 -12.16 22.51 -2.03
C ALA A 89 -12.79 21.45 -2.97
N ALA A 90 -12.09 21.05 -4.03
CA ALA A 90 -12.55 19.97 -4.90
C ALA A 90 -12.47 18.60 -4.21
N VAL A 91 -11.38 18.32 -3.49
CA VAL A 91 -11.22 17.08 -2.71
C VAL A 91 -12.28 17.00 -1.61
N ASP A 92 -12.49 18.09 -0.85
CA ASP A 92 -13.51 18.15 0.21
C ASP A 92 -14.92 17.88 -0.34
N ARG A 93 -15.20 18.40 -1.55
CA ARG A 93 -16.48 18.16 -2.22
C ARG A 93 -16.64 16.71 -2.67
N LEU A 94 -15.58 16.09 -3.18
CA LEU A 94 -15.58 14.67 -3.56
C LEU A 94 -15.77 13.77 -2.32
N ALA A 95 -15.10 14.11 -1.21
CA ALA A 95 -15.26 13.40 0.05
C ALA A 95 -16.71 13.53 0.58
N SER A 96 -17.21 14.76 0.69
CA SER A 96 -18.56 15.01 1.22
C SER A 96 -19.70 14.47 0.36
N SER A 97 -19.47 14.24 -0.93
CA SER A 97 -20.44 13.62 -1.86
C SER A 97 -20.43 12.09 -1.86
N GLY A 98 -19.55 11.45 -1.09
CA GLY A 98 -19.35 10.00 -1.10
C GLY A 98 -18.63 9.47 -2.36
N LYS A 99 -18.12 10.37 -3.23
CA LYS A 99 -17.47 9.95 -4.47
C LYS A 99 -16.12 9.27 -4.24
N LEU A 100 -15.41 9.66 -3.19
CA LEU A 100 -14.16 8.99 -2.81
C LEU A 100 -14.44 7.57 -2.33
N ASP A 101 -15.49 7.36 -1.54
CA ASP A 101 -15.90 6.03 -1.06
C ASP A 101 -16.29 5.12 -2.24
N GLU A 102 -17.06 5.65 -3.20
CA GLU A 102 -17.43 4.93 -4.44
C GLU A 102 -16.18 4.51 -5.24
N LEU A 103 -15.19 5.39 -5.36
CA LEU A 103 -13.96 5.10 -6.08
C LEU A 103 -13.11 4.07 -5.34
N GLN A 104 -13.03 4.16 -4.02
CA GLN A 104 -12.35 3.20 -3.18
C GLN A 104 -13.00 1.82 -3.31
N GLU A 105 -14.32 1.74 -3.21
CA GLU A 105 -15.06 0.50 -3.40
C GLU A 105 -14.84 -0.08 -4.80
N LYS A 106 -14.88 0.75 -5.83
CA LYS A 106 -14.72 0.31 -7.22
C LYS A 106 -13.32 -0.24 -7.54
N TRP A 107 -12.28 0.39 -6.99
CA TRP A 107 -10.90 0.12 -7.40
C TRP A 107 -10.07 -0.62 -6.36
N LEU A 108 -10.52 -0.62 -5.10
CA LEU A 108 -9.85 -1.26 -3.97
C LEU A 108 -10.75 -2.28 -3.25
N ASN A 109 -11.86 -2.69 -3.87
CA ASN A 109 -12.84 -3.61 -3.27
C ASN A 109 -12.23 -4.97 -2.90
N GLU A 110 -11.22 -5.42 -3.63
CA GLU A 110 -10.48 -6.64 -3.27
C GLU A 110 -9.79 -6.54 -1.90
N ALA A 111 -9.48 -5.32 -1.47
CA ALA A 111 -8.90 -5.04 -0.16
C ALA A 111 -9.81 -5.46 1.00
N GLN A 112 -11.13 -5.41 0.82
CA GLN A 112 -12.09 -5.77 1.87
C GLN A 112 -12.16 -7.28 2.12
N ASN A 113 -11.71 -8.10 1.17
CA ASN A 113 -11.69 -9.55 1.26
C ASN A 113 -10.36 -10.12 1.77
N VAL A 114 -9.38 -9.27 2.02
CA VAL A 114 -8.06 -9.69 2.51
C VAL A 114 -8.12 -9.93 4.02
N PRO A 115 -7.71 -11.10 4.52
CA PRO A 115 -7.72 -11.40 5.95
C PRO A 115 -6.86 -10.42 6.74
N ILE A 116 -7.35 -10.03 7.93
CA ILE A 116 -6.55 -9.24 8.88
C ILE A 116 -5.63 -10.18 9.64
N LEU A 117 -4.34 -9.95 9.51
CA LEU A 117 -3.30 -10.66 10.27
C LEU A 117 -3.20 -10.06 11.68
N LYS A 118 -3.04 -10.94 12.69
CA LYS A 118 -2.90 -10.58 14.11
C LYS A 118 -1.47 -10.73 14.56
#